data_0299c91aedafa7e77ed23591488f9bb9
#
_entry.id   0299c91aedafa7e77ed23591488f9bb9
#
_cell.length_a   1.000
_cell.length_b   1.000
_cell.length_c   1.000
_cell.angle_alpha   90.00
_cell.angle_beta   90.00
_cell.angle_gamma   90.00
#
_symmetry.space_group_name_H-M   'P 1'
#
loop_
_entity.id
_entity.type
_entity.pdbx_description
1 polymer ?
#
loop_
_entity_poly.entity_id
_entity_poly.type
_entity_poly.pdbx_seq_one_letter_code
_entity_poly.pdbx_strand_id
1 'polypeptide(L)'
;MLTGCGHNSGMNKQVLIAGGGIGGLAAALGASRAGWEVRLYERAAALSEVGAGVQLGPNAVRRLQAWGLQKPLQAVATFPDQLQVRSARHGGTLATLPLGAEMVARYGAAYATVHRADLHGLL
;
A
#
# COMPACT_ATOMS: atom_id res chain seq x y z
N MET A 1 -9.58 -25.72 -48.76
CA MET A 1 -8.56 -25.32 -47.76
C MET A 1 -8.99 -24.05 -47.12
N LEU A 2 -9.62 -24.17 -45.96
CA LEU A 2 -10.14 -23.00 -45.22
C LEU A 2 -9.25 -22.81 -43.97
N THR A 3 -8.37 -21.82 -44.01
CA THR A 3 -7.56 -21.38 -42.87
C THR A 3 -8.42 -20.48 -42.00
N GLY A 4 -8.91 -21.05 -40.92
CA GLY A 4 -9.64 -20.30 -39.90
C GLY A 4 -8.68 -19.38 -39.15
N CYS A 5 -8.77 -18.08 -39.41
CA CYS A 5 -8.11 -17.05 -38.63
C CYS A 5 -8.93 -16.84 -37.35
N GLY A 6 -8.54 -17.54 -36.30
CA GLY A 6 -9.10 -17.32 -34.97
C GLY A 6 -8.67 -15.96 -34.45
N HIS A 7 -9.48 -14.94 -34.65
CA HIS A 7 -9.37 -13.66 -33.91
C HIS A 7 -9.81 -13.92 -32.47
N ASN A 8 -8.82 -14.22 -31.64
CA ASN A 8 -9.01 -14.16 -30.19
C ASN A 8 -9.05 -12.69 -29.81
N SER A 9 -10.22 -12.09 -29.89
CA SER A 9 -10.50 -10.74 -29.35
C SER A 9 -10.44 -10.83 -27.84
N GLY A 10 -9.23 -10.85 -27.28
CA GLY A 10 -9.03 -10.65 -25.86
C GLY A 10 -9.70 -9.33 -25.50
N MET A 11 -10.83 -9.38 -24.80
CA MET A 11 -11.47 -8.19 -24.26
C MET A 11 -10.43 -7.51 -23.38
N ASN A 12 -9.91 -6.34 -23.82
CA ASN A 12 -9.05 -5.51 -22.99
C ASN A 12 -9.85 -5.15 -21.74
N LYS A 13 -9.51 -5.78 -20.62
CA LYS A 13 -10.13 -5.47 -19.33
C LYS A 13 -9.71 -4.07 -18.94
N GLN A 14 -10.68 -3.17 -18.90
CA GLN A 14 -10.47 -1.78 -18.53
C GLN A 14 -11.11 -1.49 -17.17
N VAL A 15 -10.42 -0.71 -16.35
CA VAL A 15 -10.94 -0.18 -15.09
C VAL A 15 -10.79 1.33 -15.04
N LEU A 16 -11.86 2.00 -14.60
CA LEU A 16 -11.89 3.44 -14.37
C LEU A 16 -11.87 3.70 -12.87
N ILE A 17 -10.92 4.50 -12.41
CA ILE A 17 -10.73 4.82 -11.00
C ILE A 17 -10.97 6.32 -10.81
N ALA A 18 -11.86 6.67 -9.90
CA ALA A 18 -12.13 8.04 -9.51
C ALA A 18 -11.45 8.36 -8.19
N GLY A 19 -10.48 9.29 -8.23
CA GLY A 19 -9.70 9.74 -7.09
C GLY A 19 -8.26 9.21 -7.09
N GLY A 20 -7.29 10.13 -7.02
CA GLY A 20 -5.84 9.87 -7.00
C GLY A 20 -5.23 9.79 -5.59
N GLY A 21 -6.04 9.59 -4.55
CA GLY A 21 -5.51 9.33 -3.21
C GLY A 21 -4.88 7.94 -3.09
N ILE A 22 -4.33 7.62 -1.90
CA ILE A 22 -3.64 6.35 -1.63
C ILE A 22 -4.46 5.12 -2.08
N GLY A 23 -5.76 5.11 -1.80
CA GLY A 23 -6.65 4.01 -2.22
C GLY A 23 -6.78 3.87 -3.73
N GLY A 24 -6.95 4.99 -4.43
CA GLY A 24 -7.06 5.01 -5.89
C GLY A 24 -5.77 4.60 -6.57
N LEU A 25 -4.63 5.13 -6.11
CA LEU A 25 -3.30 4.75 -6.63
C LEU A 25 -2.99 3.28 -6.36
N ALA A 26 -3.28 2.77 -5.15
CA ALA A 26 -3.09 1.36 -4.83
C ALA A 26 -3.98 0.45 -5.70
N ALA A 27 -5.23 0.85 -5.95
CA ALA A 27 -6.13 0.11 -6.85
C ALA A 27 -5.62 0.14 -8.30
N ALA A 28 -5.16 1.30 -8.76
CA ALA A 28 -4.58 1.47 -10.09
C ALA A 28 -3.34 0.58 -10.29
N LEU A 29 -2.42 0.61 -9.34
CA LEU A 29 -1.22 -0.21 -9.36
C LEU A 29 -1.56 -1.70 -9.35
N GLY A 30 -2.48 -2.13 -8.47
CA GLY A 30 -2.91 -3.52 -8.39
C GLY A 30 -3.59 -4.01 -9.67
N ALA A 31 -4.49 -3.21 -10.25
CA ALA A 31 -5.19 -3.54 -11.48
C ALA A 31 -4.23 -3.61 -12.68
N SER A 32 -3.32 -2.63 -12.80
CA SER A 32 -2.29 -2.62 -13.85
C SER A 32 -1.41 -3.88 -13.80
N ARG A 33 -1.00 -4.29 -12.60
CA ARG A 33 -0.21 -5.52 -12.41
C ARG A 33 -1.00 -6.80 -12.68
N ALA A 34 -2.32 -6.73 -12.62
CA ALA A 34 -3.21 -7.82 -13.01
C ALA A 34 -3.55 -7.82 -14.51
N GLY A 35 -2.91 -6.95 -15.31
CA GLY A 35 -3.08 -6.88 -16.75
C GLY A 35 -4.31 -6.10 -17.21
N TRP A 36 -4.87 -5.23 -16.36
CA TRP A 36 -5.97 -4.35 -16.74
C TRP A 36 -5.44 -3.04 -17.29
N GLU A 37 -6.11 -2.50 -18.31
CA GLU A 37 -5.93 -1.11 -18.71
C GLU A 37 -6.57 -0.21 -17.65
N VAL A 38 -5.79 0.70 -17.07
CA VAL A 38 -6.24 1.55 -15.96
C VAL A 38 -6.34 2.99 -16.42
N ARG A 39 -7.47 3.63 -16.12
CA ARG A 39 -7.66 5.09 -16.24
C ARG A 39 -8.03 5.65 -14.88
N LEU A 40 -7.16 6.51 -14.34
CA LEU A 40 -7.37 7.19 -13.08
C LEU A 40 -7.71 8.65 -13.33
N TYR A 41 -8.76 9.12 -12.68
CA TYR A 41 -9.23 10.50 -12.75
C TYR A 41 -9.10 11.15 -11.39
N GLU A 42 -8.37 12.26 -11.33
CA GLU A 42 -8.22 13.06 -10.11
C GLU A 42 -8.72 14.48 -10.37
N ARG A 43 -9.50 15.01 -9.44
CA ARG A 43 -10.06 16.37 -9.54
C ARG A 43 -9.02 17.44 -9.28
N ALA A 44 -8.07 17.18 -8.39
CA ALA A 44 -7.01 18.12 -8.05
C ALA A 44 -6.02 18.26 -9.22
N ALA A 45 -5.55 19.48 -9.46
CA ALA A 45 -4.57 19.77 -10.50
C ALA A 45 -3.18 19.16 -10.21
N ALA A 46 -2.91 18.83 -8.96
CA ALA A 46 -1.69 18.14 -8.53
C ALA A 46 -2.03 17.06 -7.52
N LEU A 47 -1.36 15.93 -7.64
CA LEU A 47 -1.40 14.86 -6.63
C LEU A 47 -0.60 15.33 -5.42
N SER A 48 -1.29 15.91 -4.43
CA SER A 48 -0.68 16.33 -3.18
C SER A 48 -1.49 15.78 -2.02
N GLU A 49 -0.81 15.10 -1.12
CA GLU A 49 -1.40 14.64 0.13
C GLU A 49 -0.84 15.48 1.28
N VAL A 50 -1.74 16.20 1.93
CA VAL A 50 -1.44 16.87 3.20
C VAL A 50 -1.88 15.94 4.32
N GLY A 51 -1.01 15.63 5.25
CA GLY A 51 -1.48 14.78 6.33
C GLY A 51 -0.46 14.28 7.32
N ALA A 52 -0.98 13.56 8.29
CA ALA A 52 -0.27 12.93 9.38
C ALA A 52 0.38 11.60 8.97
N GLY A 53 1.04 10.95 9.92
CA GLY A 53 1.55 9.59 9.76
C GLY A 53 0.42 8.57 9.56
N VAL A 54 0.70 7.56 8.76
CA VAL A 54 -0.18 6.42 8.50
C VAL A 54 0.49 5.16 9.02
N GLN A 55 -0.32 4.31 9.63
CA GLN A 55 0.11 3.00 10.11
C GLN A 55 -0.21 1.94 9.05
N LEU A 56 0.78 1.14 8.71
CA LEU A 56 0.67 0.03 7.76
C LEU A 56 0.83 -1.30 8.49
N GLY A 57 -0.24 -2.05 8.55
CA GLY A 57 -0.16 -3.43 9.06
C GLY A 57 0.60 -4.35 8.08
N PRO A 58 1.00 -5.54 8.53
CA PRO A 58 1.72 -6.52 7.70
C PRO A 58 0.99 -6.89 6.41
N ASN A 59 -0.34 -6.85 6.40
CA ASN A 59 -1.15 -7.10 5.20
C ASN A 59 -0.89 -6.08 4.09
N ALA A 60 -0.79 -4.80 4.43
CA ALA A 60 -0.47 -3.72 3.49
C ALA A 60 1.01 -3.78 3.07
N VAL A 61 1.92 -3.96 4.03
CA VAL A 61 3.37 -4.05 3.75
C VAL A 61 3.67 -5.21 2.80
N ARG A 62 3.07 -6.40 2.99
CA ARG A 62 3.21 -7.52 2.05
C ARG A 62 2.77 -7.17 0.62
N ARG A 63 1.70 -6.38 0.47
CA ARG A 63 1.26 -5.95 -0.86
C ARG A 63 2.26 -5.02 -1.52
N LEU A 64 2.77 -4.04 -0.79
CA LEU A 64 3.81 -3.15 -1.30
C LEU A 64 5.08 -3.92 -1.67
N GLN A 65 5.48 -4.91 -0.86
CA GLN A 65 6.60 -5.80 -1.18
C GLN A 65 6.35 -6.61 -2.45
N ALA A 66 5.18 -7.24 -2.58
CA ALA A 66 4.79 -7.99 -3.78
C ALA A 66 4.74 -7.10 -5.04
N TRP A 67 4.50 -5.82 -4.86
CA TRP A 67 4.56 -4.83 -5.93
C TRP A 67 5.97 -4.28 -6.21
N GLY A 68 7.00 -4.79 -5.53
CA GLY A 68 8.39 -4.36 -5.71
C GLY A 68 8.73 -3.04 -5.02
N LEU A 69 7.87 -2.56 -4.12
CA LEU A 69 8.05 -1.29 -3.41
C LEU A 69 8.74 -1.44 -2.05
N GLN A 70 9.37 -2.59 -1.77
CA GLN A 70 10.04 -2.83 -0.50
C GLN A 70 11.15 -1.82 -0.22
N LYS A 71 12.08 -1.63 -1.16
CA LYS A 71 13.20 -0.70 -0.99
C LYS A 71 12.74 0.76 -0.87
N PRO A 72 11.86 1.28 -1.75
CA PRO A 72 11.29 2.61 -1.58
C PRO A 72 10.59 2.80 -0.23
N LEU A 73 9.82 1.83 0.24
CA LEU A 73 9.16 1.89 1.54
C LEU A 73 10.17 1.94 2.69
N GLN A 74 11.23 1.13 2.63
CA GLN A 74 12.28 1.13 3.65
C GLN A 74 13.01 2.47 3.76
N ALA A 75 13.09 3.25 2.68
CA ALA A 75 13.74 4.55 2.67
C ALA A 75 12.94 5.65 3.38
N VAL A 76 11.62 5.50 3.50
CA VAL A 76 10.73 6.56 4.01
C VAL A 76 9.91 6.14 5.23
N ALA A 77 9.83 4.86 5.54
CA ALA A 77 9.06 4.33 6.66
C ALA A 77 9.92 4.05 7.88
N THR A 78 9.28 4.08 9.05
CA THR A 78 9.84 3.58 10.30
C THR A 78 9.19 2.25 10.65
N PHE A 79 9.97 1.32 11.17
CA PHE A 79 9.52 -0.01 11.56
C PHE A 79 9.66 -0.15 13.08
N PRO A 80 8.61 0.15 13.86
CA PRO A 80 8.67 0.08 15.32
C PRO A 80 8.73 -1.35 15.82
N ASP A 81 9.52 -1.58 16.86
CA ASP A 81 9.64 -2.90 17.48
C ASP A 81 8.47 -3.22 18.41
N GLN A 82 7.83 -2.20 18.95
CA GLN A 82 6.72 -2.36 19.89
C GLN A 82 5.78 -1.15 19.92
N LEU A 83 4.53 -1.40 20.29
CA LEU A 83 3.56 -0.39 20.71
C LEU A 83 3.37 -0.49 22.22
N GLN A 84 3.49 0.64 22.92
CA GLN A 84 3.24 0.72 24.35
C GLN A 84 2.03 1.59 24.65
N VAL A 85 1.14 1.09 25.49
CA VAL A 85 0.07 1.87 26.11
C VAL A 85 0.53 2.26 27.52
N ARG A 86 0.53 3.54 27.81
CA ARG A 86 1.00 4.07 29.09
C ARG A 86 -0.10 4.81 29.82
N SER A 87 -0.07 4.74 31.14
CA SER A 87 -0.99 5.48 32.00
C SER A 87 -0.69 6.98 31.94
N ALA A 88 -1.70 7.79 31.67
CA ALA A 88 -1.60 9.25 31.73
C ALA A 88 -1.37 9.78 33.15
N ARG A 89 -1.73 9.01 34.20
CA ARG A 89 -1.62 9.43 35.60
C ARG A 89 -0.20 9.37 36.13
N HIS A 90 0.55 8.28 35.79
CA HIS A 90 1.86 8.01 36.41
C HIS A 90 2.91 7.54 35.40
N GLY A 91 2.58 7.55 34.10
CA GLY A 91 3.53 7.17 33.03
C GLY A 91 3.88 5.68 32.96
N GLY A 92 3.36 4.86 33.88
CA GLY A 92 3.61 3.42 33.88
C GLY A 92 3.05 2.71 32.66
N THR A 93 3.72 1.66 32.18
CA THR A 93 3.25 0.85 31.05
C THR A 93 2.05 0.00 31.47
N LEU A 94 0.95 0.12 30.75
CA LEU A 94 -0.28 -0.67 30.94
C LEU A 94 -0.31 -1.89 30.04
N ALA A 95 0.21 -1.77 28.81
CA ALA A 95 0.30 -2.88 27.86
C ALA A 95 1.45 -2.64 26.88
N THR A 96 2.00 -3.73 26.37
CA THR A 96 3.00 -3.73 25.30
C THR A 96 2.58 -4.73 24.23
N LEU A 97 2.55 -4.31 22.98
CA LEU A 97 2.33 -5.15 21.83
C LEU A 97 3.63 -5.21 21.02
N PRO A 98 4.24 -6.38 20.85
CA PRO A 98 5.43 -6.52 20.01
C PRO A 98 5.05 -6.38 18.53
N LEU A 99 5.78 -5.55 17.80
CA LEU A 99 5.56 -5.23 16.38
C LEU A 99 6.73 -5.62 15.47
N GLY A 100 7.90 -5.89 16.04
CA GLY A 100 9.12 -6.20 15.29
C GLY A 100 9.13 -7.61 14.70
N ALA A 101 10.10 -8.42 15.13
CA ALA A 101 10.33 -9.77 14.60
C ALA A 101 9.11 -10.69 14.73
N GLU A 102 8.29 -10.52 15.77
CA GLU A 102 7.07 -11.32 15.95
C GLU A 102 6.02 -11.08 14.85
N MET A 103 5.87 -9.84 14.39
CA MET A 103 4.97 -9.53 13.27
C MET A 103 5.45 -10.19 11.98
N VAL A 104 6.76 -10.16 11.74
CA VAL A 104 7.37 -10.82 10.58
C VAL A 104 7.16 -12.33 10.65
N ALA A 105 7.44 -12.94 11.80
CA ALA A 105 7.28 -14.38 11.99
C ALA A 105 5.82 -14.84 11.83
N ARG A 106 4.87 -14.07 12.36
CA ARG A 106 3.46 -14.43 12.38
C ARG A 106 2.72 -14.09 11.08
N TYR A 107 3.04 -12.96 10.46
CA TYR A 107 2.27 -12.40 9.35
C TYR A 107 3.06 -12.27 8.05
N GLY A 108 4.36 -12.59 8.05
CA GLY A 108 5.22 -12.58 6.88
C GLY A 108 5.70 -11.18 6.45
N ALA A 109 5.41 -10.14 7.24
CA ALA A 109 5.92 -8.78 7.01
C ALA A 109 5.92 -7.96 8.29
N ALA A 110 6.71 -6.90 8.33
CA ALA A 110 6.80 -5.98 9.44
C ALA A 110 5.56 -5.04 9.50
N TYR A 111 5.33 -4.48 10.67
CA TYR A 111 4.48 -3.31 10.85
C TYR A 111 5.30 -2.07 10.53
N ALA A 112 4.71 -1.09 9.87
CA ALA A 112 5.39 0.14 9.48
C ALA A 112 4.56 1.39 9.79
N THR A 113 5.25 2.49 10.03
CA THR A 113 4.66 3.83 10.07
C THR A 113 5.33 4.69 9.00
N VAL A 114 4.57 5.46 8.27
CA VAL A 114 5.06 6.26 7.15
C VAL A 114 4.29 7.58 7.07
N HIS A 115 4.92 8.63 6.61
CA HIS A 115 4.21 9.86 6.33
C HIS A 115 3.28 9.68 5.13
N ARG A 116 2.07 10.23 5.21
CA ARG A 116 1.03 10.02 4.18
C ARG A 116 1.48 10.45 2.79
N ALA A 117 2.18 11.58 2.69
CA ALA A 117 2.69 12.09 1.42
C ALA A 117 3.75 11.16 0.82
N ASP A 118 4.62 10.58 1.67
CA ASP A 118 5.64 9.64 1.20
C ASP A 118 5.02 8.35 0.69
N LEU A 119 4.02 7.80 1.41
CA LEU A 119 3.28 6.63 0.94
C LEU A 119 2.54 6.91 -0.38
N HIS A 120 1.95 8.09 -0.53
CA HIS A 120 1.30 8.51 -1.76
C HIS A 120 2.30 8.59 -2.92
N GLY A 121 3.49 9.15 -2.68
CA GLY A 121 4.55 9.27 -3.67
C GLY A 121 5.19 7.92 -4.07
N LEU A 122 5.02 6.86 -3.28
CA LEU A 122 5.48 5.51 -3.61
C LEU A 122 4.56 4.79 -4.61
N LEU A 123 3.27 5.15 -4.62
CA LEU A 123 2.22 4.50 -5.40
C LEU A 123 2.07 5.12 -6.77
#